data_e2f955100f3fa5f13fa42f309d74b3b5
#
_entry.id   e2f955100f3fa5f13fa42f309d74b3b5
#
_cell.length_a   1.000
_cell.length_b   1.000
_cell.length_c   1.000
_cell.angle_alpha   90.00
_cell.angle_beta   90.00
_cell.angle_gamma   90.00
#
_symmetry.space_group_name_H-M   'P 1'
#
loop_
_entity.id
_entity.type
_entity.pdbx_description
1 polymer ?
#
loop_
_entity_poly.entity_id
_entity_poly.type
_entity_poly.pdbx_seq_one_letter_code
_entity_poly.pdbx_strand_id
1 'polypeptide(L)'
;MDYNCGYCKRAMEDVTALSKADPKLRVVLKDFPILGPDSVEASRVAIAAKNQLQGPKYFEFHNKLMAVKGKINAAKALEVAKEAGADVAQLKKDMEAPATKAAIADTVALGDRLGLTGTPAFIIGDEIVFGAVGQAALKAKIDSVRRCGKTDCAG
;
A
#
# COMPACT_ATOMS: atom_id res chain seq x y z
N MET A 1 5.02 0.07 -0.33
CA MET A 1 4.61 -0.87 -1.39
C MET A 1 4.63 -0.19 -2.76
N ASP A 2 4.79 -0.95 -3.83
CA ASP A 2 4.81 -0.47 -5.21
C ASP A 2 3.83 -1.30 -6.06
N TYR A 3 3.02 -0.65 -6.90
CA TYR A 3 1.98 -1.32 -7.70
C TYR A 3 2.54 -2.25 -8.79
N ASN A 4 3.79 -2.03 -9.22
CA ASN A 4 4.47 -2.87 -10.22
C ASN A 4 5.37 -3.95 -9.59
N CYS A 5 5.40 -4.04 -8.27
CA CYS A 5 6.18 -5.03 -7.55
C CYS A 5 5.41 -6.37 -7.42
N GLY A 6 5.91 -7.44 -8.03
CA GLY A 6 5.29 -8.76 -7.96
C GLY A 6 5.20 -9.33 -6.53
N TYR A 7 6.18 -9.05 -5.69
CA TYR A 7 6.16 -9.43 -4.27
C TYR A 7 5.13 -8.62 -3.47
N CYS A 8 4.90 -7.34 -3.83
CA CYS A 8 3.83 -6.54 -3.22
C CYS A 8 2.44 -7.10 -3.56
N LYS A 9 2.23 -7.52 -4.80
CA LYS A 9 0.97 -8.15 -5.23
C LYS A 9 0.67 -9.40 -4.40
N ARG A 10 1.65 -10.26 -4.19
CA ARG A 10 1.54 -11.45 -3.35
C ARG A 10 1.29 -11.11 -1.88
N ALA A 11 2.06 -10.17 -1.33
CA ALA A 11 1.90 -9.72 0.04
C ALA A 11 0.52 -9.10 0.31
N MET A 12 -0.11 -8.51 -0.72
CA MET A 12 -1.45 -7.93 -0.58
C MET A 12 -2.53 -8.99 -0.37
N GLU A 13 -2.35 -10.21 -0.87
CA GLU A 13 -3.23 -11.35 -0.57
C GLU A 13 -3.19 -11.68 0.92
N ASP A 14 -1.98 -11.73 1.51
CA ASP A 14 -1.79 -11.96 2.95
C ASP A 14 -2.43 -10.87 3.79
N VAL A 15 -2.20 -9.60 3.43
CA VAL A 15 -2.79 -8.43 4.13
C VAL A 15 -4.31 -8.46 4.05
N THR A 16 -4.86 -8.81 2.90
CA THR A 16 -6.32 -8.93 2.71
C THR A 16 -6.91 -10.02 3.58
N ALA A 17 -6.25 -11.19 3.64
CA ALA A 17 -6.68 -12.29 4.48
C ALA A 17 -6.63 -11.92 5.98
N LEU A 18 -5.55 -11.27 6.42
CA LEU A 18 -5.41 -10.78 7.79
C LEU A 18 -6.47 -9.75 8.16
N SER A 19 -6.74 -8.79 7.27
CA SER A 19 -7.75 -7.75 7.52
C SER A 19 -9.17 -8.31 7.60
N LYS A 20 -9.48 -9.37 6.81
CA LYS A 20 -10.77 -10.07 6.88
C LYS A 20 -10.92 -10.89 8.15
N ALA A 21 -9.85 -11.53 8.60
CA ALA A 21 -9.85 -12.37 9.80
C ALA A 21 -9.85 -11.55 11.10
N ASP A 22 -9.41 -10.31 11.05
CA ASP A 22 -9.20 -9.46 12.21
C ASP A 22 -9.77 -8.04 11.99
N PRO A 23 -11.03 -7.79 12.35
CA PRO A 23 -11.67 -6.48 12.20
C PRO A 23 -11.02 -5.35 13.02
N LYS A 24 -10.18 -5.69 13.99
CA LYS A 24 -9.43 -4.72 14.82
C LYS A 24 -8.06 -4.36 14.23
N LEU A 25 -7.65 -5.04 13.13
CA LEU A 25 -6.38 -4.74 12.46
C LEU A 25 -6.52 -3.45 11.65
N ARG A 26 -5.70 -2.47 11.99
CA ARG A 26 -5.55 -1.25 11.20
C ARG A 26 -4.38 -1.39 10.23
N VAL A 27 -4.67 -1.36 8.93
CA VAL A 27 -3.67 -1.34 7.87
C VAL A 27 -3.51 0.08 7.35
N VAL A 28 -2.27 0.58 7.33
CA VAL A 28 -1.93 1.88 6.73
C VAL A 28 -1.12 1.63 5.47
N LEU A 29 -1.71 1.93 4.32
CA LEU A 29 -1.06 1.77 3.02
C LEU A 29 -0.19 2.99 2.71
N LYS A 30 1.09 2.75 2.44
CA LYS A 30 2.08 3.76 2.05
C LYS A 30 2.64 3.43 0.67
N ASP A 31 2.42 4.33 -0.29
CA ASP A 31 2.94 4.18 -1.64
C ASP A 31 4.42 4.55 -1.68
N PHE A 32 5.26 3.59 -2.03
CA PHE A 32 6.71 3.72 -2.14
C PHE A 32 7.15 3.27 -3.55
N PRO A 33 6.93 4.13 -4.57
CA PRO A 33 7.13 3.77 -5.97
C PRO A 33 8.61 3.85 -6.35
N ILE A 34 9.29 2.72 -6.31
CA ILE A 34 10.74 2.60 -6.58
C ILE A 34 11.06 1.90 -7.90
N LEU A 35 10.04 1.40 -8.62
CA LEU A 35 10.21 0.63 -9.85
C LEU A 35 10.03 1.46 -11.14
N GLY A 36 10.26 2.76 -11.04
CA GLY A 36 10.31 3.65 -12.19
C GLY A 36 9.07 4.54 -12.39
N PRO A 37 9.03 5.29 -13.51
CA PRO A 37 8.03 6.32 -13.75
C PRO A 37 6.58 5.84 -13.69
N ASP A 38 6.28 4.66 -14.27
CA ASP A 38 4.93 4.11 -14.26
C ASP A 38 4.44 3.81 -12.84
N SER A 39 5.33 3.37 -11.94
CA SER A 39 5.00 3.17 -10.53
C SER A 39 4.66 4.50 -9.83
N VAL A 40 5.40 5.56 -10.16
CA VAL A 40 5.12 6.90 -9.63
C VAL A 40 3.75 7.41 -10.12
N GLU A 41 3.45 7.23 -11.40
CA GLU A 41 2.17 7.63 -11.97
C GLU A 41 1.00 6.84 -11.35
N ALA A 42 1.13 5.51 -11.24
CA ALA A 42 0.12 4.68 -10.60
C ALA A 42 -0.13 5.10 -9.15
N SER A 43 0.94 5.39 -8.40
CA SER A 43 0.84 5.88 -7.02
C SER A 43 0.18 7.26 -6.92
N ARG A 44 0.44 8.18 -7.86
CA ARG A 44 -0.25 9.48 -7.90
C ARG A 44 -1.76 9.30 -8.06
N VAL A 45 -2.19 8.44 -8.98
CA VAL A 45 -3.61 8.13 -9.15
C VAL A 45 -4.19 7.50 -7.87
N ALA A 46 -3.49 6.56 -7.27
CA ALA A 46 -3.97 5.88 -6.07
C ALA A 46 -4.08 6.83 -4.86
N ILE A 47 -3.13 7.75 -4.69
CA ILE A 47 -3.18 8.76 -3.64
C ILE A 47 -4.34 9.74 -3.88
N ALA A 48 -4.51 10.22 -5.13
CA ALA A 48 -5.62 11.08 -5.51
C ALA A 48 -6.98 10.39 -5.28
N ALA A 49 -7.07 9.09 -5.55
CA ALA A 49 -8.28 8.32 -5.35
C ALA A 49 -8.76 8.28 -3.89
N LYS A 50 -7.89 8.49 -2.91
CA LYS A 50 -8.27 8.61 -1.48
C LYS A 50 -9.23 9.76 -1.20
N ASN A 51 -9.22 10.81 -2.03
CA ASN A 51 -10.12 11.95 -1.89
C ASN A 51 -11.58 11.58 -2.22
N GLN A 52 -11.78 10.56 -3.05
CA GLN A 52 -13.10 10.14 -3.55
C GLN A 52 -13.52 8.78 -3.01
N LEU A 53 -12.57 7.86 -2.86
CA LEU A 53 -12.80 6.51 -2.37
C LEU A 53 -12.24 6.41 -0.95
N GLN A 54 -13.11 6.18 0.03
CA GLN A 54 -12.70 6.12 1.43
C GLN A 54 -13.02 4.76 2.06
N GLY A 55 -12.26 4.41 3.10
CA GLY A 55 -12.46 3.18 3.87
C GLY A 55 -12.49 1.92 3.00
N PRO A 56 -13.54 1.08 3.12
CA PRO A 56 -13.63 -0.17 2.37
C PRO A 56 -13.57 -0.01 0.85
N LYS A 57 -14.14 1.07 0.29
CA LYS A 57 -14.10 1.34 -1.16
C LYS A 57 -12.68 1.60 -1.66
N TYR A 58 -11.88 2.35 -0.90
CA TYR A 58 -10.48 2.56 -1.25
C TYR A 58 -9.68 1.27 -1.16
N PHE A 59 -9.90 0.46 -0.13
CA PHE A 59 -9.24 -0.83 0.02
C PHE A 59 -9.58 -1.81 -1.12
N GLU A 60 -10.85 -1.82 -1.54
CA GLU A 60 -11.29 -2.61 -2.71
C GLU A 60 -10.61 -2.15 -4.00
N PHE A 61 -10.59 -0.83 -4.26
CA PHE A 61 -9.87 -0.24 -5.39
C PHE A 61 -8.39 -0.63 -5.36
N HIS A 62 -7.73 -0.48 -4.21
CA HIS A 62 -6.33 -0.84 -4.02
C HIS A 62 -6.07 -2.31 -4.33
N ASN A 63 -6.91 -3.22 -3.85
CA ASN A 63 -6.81 -4.64 -4.14
C ASN A 63 -7.00 -4.95 -5.63
N LYS A 64 -7.96 -4.33 -6.28
CA LYS A 64 -8.18 -4.46 -7.73
C LYS A 64 -6.96 -3.98 -8.51
N LEU A 65 -6.40 -2.85 -8.13
CA LEU A 65 -5.20 -2.31 -8.79
C LEU A 65 -3.99 -3.23 -8.61
N MET A 66 -3.79 -3.78 -7.41
CA MET A 66 -2.75 -4.78 -7.14
C MET A 66 -2.95 -6.09 -7.93
N ALA A 67 -4.18 -6.49 -8.21
CA ALA A 67 -4.51 -7.70 -8.96
C ALA A 67 -4.32 -7.55 -10.49
N VAL A 68 -4.11 -6.34 -11.00
CA VAL A 68 -3.87 -6.11 -12.43
C VAL A 68 -2.63 -6.86 -12.90
N LYS A 69 -2.79 -7.62 -13.98
CA LYS A 69 -1.68 -8.30 -14.65
C LYS A 69 -0.90 -7.33 -15.54
N GLY A 70 0.42 -7.50 -15.59
CA GLY A 70 1.29 -6.64 -16.38
C GLY A 70 1.62 -5.32 -15.70
N LYS A 71 2.09 -4.38 -16.51
CA LYS A 71 2.59 -3.08 -16.06
C LYS A 71 1.44 -2.12 -15.78
N ILE A 72 1.51 -1.43 -14.67
CA ILE A 72 0.51 -0.47 -14.22
C ILE A 72 1.10 0.94 -14.32
N ASN A 73 0.49 1.76 -15.16
CA ASN A 73 0.77 3.18 -15.33
C ASN A 73 -0.45 4.02 -14.94
N ALA A 74 -0.41 5.33 -15.17
CA ALA A 74 -1.55 6.22 -14.90
C ALA A 74 -2.83 5.79 -15.60
N ALA A 75 -2.77 5.43 -16.89
CA ALA A 75 -3.96 5.06 -17.66
C ALA A 75 -4.67 3.85 -17.06
N LYS A 76 -3.92 2.80 -16.73
CA LYS A 76 -4.48 1.60 -16.10
C LYS A 76 -5.01 1.87 -14.70
N ALA A 77 -4.32 2.68 -13.91
CA ALA A 77 -4.79 3.07 -12.58
C ALA A 77 -6.09 3.89 -12.62
N LEU A 78 -6.21 4.82 -13.58
CA LEU A 78 -7.44 5.59 -13.82
C LEU A 78 -8.62 4.70 -14.27
N GLU A 79 -8.36 3.70 -15.10
CA GLU A 79 -9.38 2.72 -15.52
C GLU A 79 -9.95 1.98 -14.29
N VAL A 80 -9.07 1.43 -13.45
CA VAL A 80 -9.48 0.71 -12.23
C VAL A 80 -10.20 1.64 -11.24
N ALA A 81 -9.75 2.89 -11.10
CA ALA A 81 -10.41 3.88 -10.26
C ALA A 81 -11.82 4.23 -10.76
N LYS A 82 -11.99 4.35 -12.10
CA LYS A 82 -13.31 4.54 -12.72
C LYS A 82 -14.26 3.38 -12.41
N GLU A 83 -13.79 2.15 -12.54
CA GLU A 83 -14.57 0.95 -12.18
C GLU A 83 -14.97 0.92 -10.69
N ALA A 84 -14.15 1.52 -9.82
CA ALA A 84 -14.48 1.69 -8.41
C ALA A 84 -15.43 2.88 -8.11
N GLY A 85 -15.83 3.63 -9.15
CA GLY A 85 -16.78 4.73 -9.05
C GLY A 85 -16.16 6.12 -8.87
N ALA A 86 -14.85 6.28 -9.12
CA ALA A 86 -14.20 7.58 -9.04
C ALA A 86 -14.42 8.44 -10.30
N ASP A 87 -14.53 9.75 -10.12
CA ASP A 87 -14.53 10.73 -11.21
C ASP A 87 -13.13 10.88 -11.79
N VAL A 88 -12.94 10.40 -13.01
CA VAL A 88 -11.65 10.42 -13.72
C VAL A 88 -11.20 11.83 -14.05
N ALA A 89 -12.11 12.74 -14.36
CA ALA A 89 -11.74 14.12 -14.68
C ALA A 89 -11.15 14.83 -13.45
N GLN A 90 -11.73 14.61 -12.29
CA GLN A 90 -11.22 15.11 -11.02
C GLN A 90 -9.90 14.41 -10.63
N LEU A 91 -9.81 13.08 -10.81
CA LEU A 91 -8.57 12.33 -10.53
C LEU A 91 -7.37 12.84 -11.33
N LYS A 92 -7.57 13.18 -12.61
CA LYS A 92 -6.51 13.75 -13.47
C LYS A 92 -5.98 15.09 -12.95
N LYS A 93 -6.80 15.87 -12.27
CA LYS A 93 -6.38 17.11 -11.61
C LYS A 93 -5.66 16.81 -10.30
N ASP A 94 -6.25 15.94 -9.48
CA ASP A 94 -5.76 15.64 -8.13
C ASP A 94 -4.42 14.88 -8.17
N MET A 95 -4.18 14.03 -9.17
CA MET A 95 -2.90 13.31 -9.30
C MET A 95 -1.72 14.24 -9.59
N GLU A 96 -1.96 15.41 -10.17
CA GLU A 96 -0.95 16.43 -10.44
C GLU A 96 -0.85 17.48 -9.31
N ALA A 97 -1.75 17.45 -8.34
CA ALA A 97 -1.78 18.40 -7.24
C ALA A 97 -0.48 18.33 -6.40
N PRO A 98 0.00 19.49 -5.88
CA PRO A 98 1.19 19.52 -5.01
C PRO A 98 1.08 18.59 -3.81
N ALA A 99 -0.10 18.46 -3.21
CA ALA A 99 -0.35 17.57 -2.07
C ALA A 99 -0.11 16.09 -2.42
N THR A 100 -0.51 15.64 -3.62
CA THR A 100 -0.28 14.26 -4.09
C THR A 100 1.21 13.98 -4.30
N LYS A 101 1.92 14.94 -4.89
CA LYS A 101 3.38 14.85 -5.08
C LYS A 101 4.13 14.84 -3.75
N ALA A 102 3.72 15.70 -2.82
CA ALA A 102 4.28 15.76 -1.47
C ALA A 102 4.07 14.44 -0.70
N ALA A 103 2.90 13.81 -0.80
CA ALA A 103 2.62 12.55 -0.13
C ALA A 103 3.56 11.41 -0.58
N ILE A 104 3.95 11.38 -1.86
CA ILE A 104 4.96 10.43 -2.36
C ILE A 104 6.34 10.79 -1.81
N ALA A 105 6.74 12.07 -1.89
CA ALA A 105 8.02 12.53 -1.40
C ALA A 105 8.20 12.24 0.10
N ASP A 106 7.17 12.47 0.90
CA ASP A 106 7.16 12.16 2.34
C ASP A 106 7.34 10.65 2.60
N THR A 107 6.70 9.81 1.79
CA THR A 107 6.84 8.35 1.94
C THR A 107 8.24 7.89 1.52
N VAL A 108 8.81 8.47 0.46
CA VAL A 108 10.20 8.18 0.03
C VAL A 108 11.18 8.61 1.12
N ALA A 109 11.06 9.84 1.63
CA ALA A 109 11.90 10.33 2.72
C ALA A 109 11.77 9.49 4.00
N LEU A 110 10.57 9.01 4.33
CA LEU A 110 10.38 8.06 5.43
C LEU A 110 11.10 6.73 5.15
N GLY A 111 10.98 6.20 3.94
CA GLY A 111 11.65 4.97 3.52
C GLY A 111 13.18 5.09 3.67
N ASP A 112 13.75 6.18 3.20
CA ASP A 112 15.19 6.45 3.31
C ASP A 112 15.65 6.51 4.77
N ARG A 113 14.91 7.22 5.64
CA ARG A 113 15.22 7.28 7.08
C ARG A 113 15.13 5.92 7.77
N LEU A 114 14.27 5.04 7.29
CA LEU A 114 14.09 3.68 7.82
C LEU A 114 15.00 2.65 7.14
N GLY A 115 15.84 3.06 6.19
CA GLY A 115 16.74 2.17 5.45
C GLY A 115 16.00 1.17 4.56
N LEU A 116 14.82 1.53 4.04
CA LEU A 116 14.05 0.66 3.16
C LEU A 116 14.69 0.62 1.77
N THR A 117 15.20 -0.54 1.38
CA THR A 117 15.88 -0.77 0.09
C THR A 117 15.01 -1.50 -0.93
N GLY A 118 13.77 -1.86 -0.57
CA GLY A 118 12.87 -2.62 -1.44
C GLY A 118 11.44 -2.69 -0.95
N THR A 119 10.59 -3.33 -1.76
CA THR A 119 9.16 -3.54 -1.48
C THR A 119 8.78 -5.00 -1.66
N PRO A 120 7.80 -5.51 -0.89
CA PRO A 120 7.11 -4.84 0.19
C PRO A 120 7.99 -4.71 1.44
N ALA A 121 7.71 -3.71 2.27
CA ALA A 121 8.19 -3.63 3.64
C ALA A 121 7.01 -3.33 4.56
N PHE A 122 7.01 -3.93 5.73
CA PHE A 122 5.98 -3.74 6.76
C PHE A 122 6.61 -3.14 8.00
N ILE A 123 5.94 -2.19 8.61
CA ILE A 123 6.30 -1.67 9.91
C ILE A 123 5.24 -2.17 10.88
N ILE A 124 5.64 -3.04 11.80
CA ILE A 124 4.78 -3.68 12.78
C ILE A 124 5.39 -3.45 14.15
N GLY A 125 4.72 -2.67 15.01
CA GLY A 125 5.26 -2.34 16.31
C GLY A 125 6.64 -1.69 16.21
N ASP A 126 7.65 -2.36 16.75
CA ASP A 126 9.04 -1.94 16.83
C ASP A 126 9.95 -2.55 15.72
N GLU A 127 9.37 -3.24 14.73
CA GLU A 127 10.15 -3.97 13.71
C GLU A 127 9.79 -3.55 12.29
N ILE A 128 10.81 -3.57 11.42
CA ILE A 128 10.66 -3.50 9.97
C ILE A 128 10.81 -4.90 9.41
N VAL A 129 9.75 -5.41 8.79
CA VAL A 129 9.71 -6.72 8.16
C VAL A 129 9.83 -6.56 6.65
N PHE A 130 10.91 -7.06 6.07
CA PHE A 130 11.18 -6.96 4.64
C PHE A 130 10.63 -8.16 3.87
N GLY A 131 10.05 -7.88 2.72
CA GLY A 131 9.61 -8.88 1.76
C GLY A 131 8.22 -9.47 2.04
N ALA A 132 7.79 -10.36 1.15
CA ALA A 132 6.53 -11.09 1.25
C ALA A 132 6.74 -12.35 2.13
N VAL A 133 6.76 -12.17 3.44
CA VAL A 133 7.08 -13.21 4.44
C VAL A 133 5.93 -14.18 4.71
N GLY A 134 4.75 -13.92 4.15
CA GLY A 134 3.56 -14.75 4.32
C GLY A 134 2.68 -14.38 5.51
N GLN A 135 1.40 -14.77 5.40
CA GLN A 135 0.35 -14.43 6.37
C GLN A 135 0.68 -14.88 7.80
N ALA A 136 1.22 -16.10 7.97
CA ALA A 136 1.51 -16.67 9.30
C ALA A 136 2.57 -15.83 10.05
N ALA A 137 3.65 -15.43 9.36
CA ALA A 137 4.71 -14.63 9.96
C ALA A 137 4.22 -13.23 10.35
N LEU A 138 3.45 -12.57 9.47
CA LEU A 138 2.84 -11.27 9.78
C LEU A 138 1.89 -11.38 10.98
N LYS A 139 1.03 -12.43 11.00
CA LYS A 139 0.10 -12.66 12.10
C LYS A 139 0.81 -12.86 13.44
N ALA A 140 1.87 -13.66 13.47
CA ALA A 140 2.64 -13.91 14.70
C ALA A 140 3.18 -12.60 15.29
N LYS A 141 3.71 -11.70 14.46
CA LYS A 141 4.22 -10.39 14.91
C LYS A 141 3.09 -9.48 15.39
N ILE A 142 1.95 -9.45 14.69
CA ILE A 142 0.77 -8.68 15.12
C ILE A 142 0.27 -9.17 16.47
N ASP A 143 0.16 -10.49 16.66
CA ASP A 143 -0.29 -11.08 17.92
C ASP A 143 0.67 -10.77 19.06
N SER A 144 1.99 -10.79 18.82
CA SER A 144 3.00 -10.40 19.81
C SER A 144 2.87 -8.93 20.21
N VAL A 145 2.75 -8.02 19.25
CA VAL A 145 2.56 -6.58 19.55
C VAL A 145 1.31 -6.36 20.41
N ARG A 146 0.21 -7.07 20.14
CA ARG A 146 -1.00 -7.01 20.97
C ARG A 146 -0.79 -7.53 22.40
N ARG A 147 0.04 -8.55 22.55
CA ARG A 147 0.30 -9.17 23.85
C ARG A 147 1.25 -8.36 24.72
N CYS A 148 2.32 -7.81 24.15
CA CYS A 148 3.41 -7.18 24.93
C CYS A 148 3.90 -5.83 24.37
N GLY A 149 3.33 -5.32 23.28
CA GLY A 149 3.76 -4.07 22.65
C GLY A 149 4.99 -4.19 21.73
N LYS A 150 5.55 -5.38 21.58
CA LYS A 150 6.73 -5.68 20.74
C LYS A 150 6.48 -6.85 19.83
N THR A 151 7.19 -6.93 18.70
CA THR A 151 7.10 -8.05 17.75
C THR A 151 7.73 -9.33 18.27
N ASP A 152 8.65 -9.22 19.22
CA ASP A 152 9.22 -10.33 19.98
C ASP A 152 8.98 -10.09 21.47
N CYS A 153 8.10 -10.90 22.05
CA CYS A 153 7.88 -10.90 23.49
C CYS A 153 8.88 -11.87 24.10
N ALA A 154 10.09 -11.40 24.39
CA ALA A 154 11.03 -12.18 25.20
C ALA A 154 10.33 -12.63 26.49
N GLY A 155 10.20 -13.95 26.64
CA GLY A 155 9.66 -14.57 27.83
C GLY A 155 10.62 -14.50 28.97
#